data_5102f629da2e880f621acae294c3d4a9
#
_entry.id   5102f629da2e880f621acae294c3d4a9
#
_cell.length_a   1.000
_cell.length_b   1.000
_cell.length_c   1.000
_cell.angle_alpha   90.00
_cell.angle_beta   90.00
_cell.angle_gamma   90.00
#
_symmetry.space_group_name_H-M   'P 1'
#
loop_
_entity.id
_entity.type
_entity.pdbx_description
1 polymer ?
#
loop_
_entity_poly.entity_id
_entity_poly.type
_entity_poly.pdbx_seq_one_letter_code
_entity_poly.pdbx_strand_id
1 'polypeptide(L)'
;MNWIPFETYREILVHVPIACVDIAIVSDGRILLVERMDAPAKGQMWLPGGRVKKGELMRDAAARKAREEAGIECHVGPIIHTDETIFENGPDGVPVHSINTCFFLFPRIPNADVKLDNHHARYRWVNSIEGSLHPYVRRCLLGAGLQQSFLKDHEIKDPAPPN
;
A
#
# COMPACT_ATOMS: atom_id res chain seq x y z
N MET A 1 13.65 -16.33 12.36
CA MET A 1 13.35 -15.39 11.26
C MET A 1 14.00 -15.95 9.99
N ASN A 2 13.22 -16.40 8.99
CA ASN A 2 13.84 -16.92 7.74
C ASN A 2 14.30 -15.72 6.91
N TRP A 3 15.49 -15.23 7.21
CA TRP A 3 16.19 -14.23 6.43
C TRP A 3 16.68 -14.89 5.13
N ILE A 4 16.31 -14.35 4.00
CA ILE A 4 16.85 -14.76 2.71
C ILE A 4 18.12 -13.93 2.49
N PRO A 5 19.31 -14.55 2.30
CA PRO A 5 20.51 -13.81 1.97
C PRO A 5 20.30 -12.94 0.72
N PHE A 6 20.96 -11.78 0.68
CA PHE A 6 20.72 -10.79 -0.38
C PHE A 6 20.92 -11.36 -1.80
N GLU A 7 21.99 -12.09 -2.04
CA GLU A 7 22.26 -12.71 -3.34
C GLU A 7 21.16 -13.70 -3.76
N THR A 8 20.70 -14.53 -2.83
CA THR A 8 19.57 -15.44 -3.09
C THR A 8 18.29 -14.67 -3.37
N TYR A 9 18.04 -13.57 -2.67
CA TYR A 9 16.86 -12.74 -2.91
C TYR A 9 16.92 -12.05 -4.28
N ARG A 10 18.09 -11.59 -4.67
CA ARG A 10 18.32 -11.02 -6.00
C ARG A 10 18.02 -12.03 -7.12
N GLU A 11 18.48 -13.27 -6.98
CA GLU A 11 18.13 -14.35 -7.92
C GLU A 11 16.62 -14.60 -8.00
N ILE A 12 15.94 -14.58 -6.84
CA ILE A 12 14.46 -14.69 -6.82
C ILE A 12 13.82 -13.54 -7.61
N LEU A 13 14.25 -12.28 -7.39
CA LEU A 13 13.69 -11.12 -8.09
C LEU A 13 13.90 -11.18 -9.62
N VAL A 14 15.01 -11.74 -10.08
CA VAL A 14 15.34 -11.86 -11.51
C VAL A 14 14.49 -12.93 -12.20
N HIS A 15 14.13 -14.01 -11.48
CA HIS A 15 13.58 -15.21 -12.13
C HIS A 15 12.10 -15.44 -11.91
N VAL A 16 11.50 -14.91 -10.81
CA VAL A 16 10.09 -15.19 -10.48
C VAL A 16 9.38 -13.98 -9.89
N PRO A 17 8.06 -13.82 -10.15
CA PRO A 17 7.26 -12.86 -9.42
C PRO A 17 7.21 -13.22 -7.92
N ILE A 18 7.16 -12.22 -7.05
CA ILE A 18 7.02 -12.42 -5.62
C ILE A 18 5.56 -12.24 -5.16
N ALA A 19 5.10 -13.13 -4.28
CA ALA A 19 3.79 -13.00 -3.66
C ALA A 19 3.83 -11.99 -2.51
N CYS A 20 2.95 -10.98 -2.57
CA CYS A 20 2.83 -9.94 -1.56
C CYS A 20 1.38 -9.81 -1.07
N VAL A 21 1.23 -9.31 0.14
CA VAL A 21 -0.02 -8.79 0.66
C VAL A 21 0.09 -7.29 0.87
N ASP A 22 -0.97 -6.57 0.55
CA ASP A 22 -1.18 -5.19 0.95
C ASP A 22 -2.42 -5.11 1.84
N ILE A 23 -2.47 -4.12 2.71
CA ILE A 23 -3.49 -4.04 3.74
C ILE A 23 -4.15 -2.66 3.76
N ALA A 24 -5.47 -2.64 3.55
CA ALA A 24 -6.29 -1.47 3.76
C ALA A 24 -6.81 -1.48 5.21
N ILE A 25 -6.06 -0.87 6.13
CA ILE A 25 -6.48 -0.69 7.51
C ILE A 25 -7.50 0.45 7.54
N VAL A 26 -8.73 0.15 7.97
CA VAL A 26 -9.84 1.09 7.97
C VAL A 26 -10.23 1.48 9.39
N SER A 27 -10.25 2.79 9.65
CA SER A 27 -10.74 3.37 10.89
C SER A 27 -11.55 4.64 10.59
N ASP A 28 -12.76 4.74 11.13
CA ASP A 28 -13.67 5.88 10.96
C ASP A 28 -13.88 6.30 9.48
N GLY A 29 -14.04 5.31 8.59
CA GLY A 29 -14.22 5.54 7.15
C GLY A 29 -12.97 6.05 6.42
N ARG A 30 -11.81 6.01 7.06
CA ARG A 30 -10.51 6.40 6.49
C ARG A 30 -9.60 5.20 6.37
N ILE A 31 -8.70 5.22 5.41
CA ILE A 31 -7.72 4.17 5.16
C ILE A 31 -6.32 4.70 5.42
N LEU A 32 -5.50 3.88 6.09
CA LEU A 32 -4.11 4.20 6.38
C LEU A 32 -3.25 4.06 5.11
N LEU A 33 -2.53 5.11 4.75
CA LEU A 33 -1.42 5.08 3.81
C LEU A 33 -0.12 5.46 4.52
N VAL A 34 0.98 4.89 4.05
CA VAL A 34 2.34 5.12 4.55
C VAL A 34 3.25 5.59 3.42
N GLU A 35 4.20 6.47 3.70
CA GLU A 35 5.20 6.90 2.72
C GLU A 35 6.40 5.97 2.76
N ARG A 36 6.71 5.35 1.62
CA ARG A 36 7.82 4.39 1.49
C ARG A 36 9.17 5.08 1.52
N MET A 37 10.11 4.54 2.30
CA MET A 37 11.51 4.99 2.32
C MET A 37 12.41 4.20 1.37
N ASP A 38 11.97 3.00 0.96
CA ASP A 38 12.75 2.08 0.15
C ASP A 38 12.16 1.89 -1.25
N ALA A 39 13.01 1.50 -2.21
CA ALA A 39 12.58 1.04 -3.52
C ALA A 39 11.86 -0.33 -3.42
N PRO A 40 10.90 -0.60 -4.29
CA PRO A 40 10.31 0.27 -5.31
C PRO A 40 9.36 1.31 -4.69
N ALA A 41 8.96 2.29 -5.49
CA ALA A 41 8.01 3.36 -5.12
C ALA A 41 8.46 4.23 -3.93
N LYS A 42 9.77 4.43 -3.75
CA LYS A 42 10.33 5.32 -2.74
C LYS A 42 9.72 6.73 -2.84
N GLY A 43 9.31 7.30 -1.69
CA GLY A 43 8.67 8.61 -1.57
C GLY A 43 7.20 8.64 -1.96
N GLN A 44 6.62 7.53 -2.39
CA GLN A 44 5.20 7.45 -2.71
C GLN A 44 4.37 7.01 -1.51
N MET A 45 3.13 7.51 -1.44
CA MET A 45 2.14 7.01 -0.49
C MET A 45 1.62 5.65 -0.97
N TRP A 46 1.67 4.67 -0.09
CA TRP A 46 1.33 3.28 -0.38
C TRP A 46 0.50 2.66 0.75
N LEU A 47 -0.10 1.50 0.49
CA LEU A 47 -0.67 0.68 1.55
C LEU A 47 0.46 -0.02 2.32
N PRO A 48 0.40 -0.16 3.64
CA PRO A 48 1.30 -1.07 4.35
C PRO A 48 1.20 -2.47 3.76
N GLY A 49 2.30 -3.23 3.73
CA GLY A 49 2.28 -4.55 3.14
C GLY A 49 3.66 -5.15 2.89
N GLY A 50 3.72 -6.22 2.11
CA GLY A 50 4.97 -6.84 1.74
C GLY A 50 4.88 -8.35 1.54
N ARG A 51 6.02 -8.99 1.44
CA ARG A 51 6.14 -10.39 1.04
C ARG A 51 5.45 -11.35 1.99
N VAL A 52 4.80 -12.35 1.42
CA VAL A 52 4.34 -13.55 2.12
C VAL A 52 5.55 -14.46 2.34
N LYS A 53 5.73 -14.97 3.55
CA LYS A 53 6.83 -15.91 3.85
C LYS A 53 6.46 -17.31 3.36
N LYS A 54 7.45 -18.12 3.02
CA LYS A 54 7.21 -19.51 2.65
C LYS A 54 6.48 -20.25 3.78
N GLY A 55 5.36 -20.89 3.46
CA GLY A 55 4.54 -21.63 4.43
C GLY A 55 3.60 -20.76 5.28
N GLU A 56 3.60 -19.44 5.08
CA GLU A 56 2.68 -18.51 5.74
C GLU A 56 1.38 -18.36 4.93
N LEU A 57 0.25 -18.35 5.59
CA LEU A 57 -1.01 -18.01 4.94
C LEU A 57 -1.07 -16.50 4.68
N MET A 58 -1.65 -16.09 3.55
CA MET A 58 -1.76 -14.66 3.21
C MET A 58 -2.51 -13.84 4.28
N ARG A 59 -3.51 -14.43 4.94
CA ARG A 59 -4.23 -13.78 6.05
C ARG A 59 -3.30 -13.51 7.26
N ASP A 60 -2.42 -14.46 7.56
CA ASP A 60 -1.47 -14.32 8.66
C ASP A 60 -0.38 -13.30 8.30
N ALA A 61 0.05 -13.28 7.04
CA ALA A 61 0.95 -12.26 6.52
C ALA A 61 0.32 -10.86 6.62
N ALA A 62 -0.97 -10.69 6.27
CA ALA A 62 -1.68 -9.43 6.40
C ALA A 62 -1.74 -8.95 7.86
N ALA A 63 -2.10 -9.82 8.81
CA ALA A 63 -2.11 -9.50 10.24
C ALA A 63 -0.70 -9.15 10.76
N ARG A 64 0.31 -9.90 10.34
CA ARG A 64 1.71 -9.65 10.70
C ARG A 64 2.18 -8.29 10.19
N LYS A 65 1.86 -7.94 8.94
CA LYS A 65 2.25 -6.66 8.34
C LYS A 65 1.58 -5.46 9.02
N ALA A 66 0.34 -5.58 9.46
CA ALA A 66 -0.31 -4.54 10.27
C ALA A 66 0.46 -4.26 11.58
N ARG A 67 0.92 -5.31 12.26
CA ARG A 67 1.73 -5.17 13.47
C ARG A 67 3.13 -4.62 13.19
N GLU A 68 3.81 -5.17 12.18
CA GLU A 68 5.20 -4.80 11.87
C GLU A 68 5.32 -3.35 11.38
N GLU A 69 4.42 -2.91 10.47
CA GLU A 69 4.57 -1.66 9.73
C GLU A 69 3.73 -0.50 10.30
N ALA A 70 2.63 -0.80 10.98
CA ALA A 70 1.76 0.22 11.57
C ALA A 70 1.62 0.12 13.09
N GLY A 71 2.11 -0.96 13.71
CA GLY A 71 1.96 -1.20 15.15
C GLY A 71 0.52 -1.51 15.58
N ILE A 72 -0.37 -1.87 14.63
CA ILE A 72 -1.80 -2.04 14.90
C ILE A 72 -2.18 -3.52 14.84
N GLU A 73 -2.82 -4.01 15.91
CA GLU A 73 -3.48 -5.32 15.91
C GLU A 73 -4.83 -5.22 15.19
N CYS A 74 -5.03 -6.07 14.18
CA CYS A 74 -6.21 -6.03 13.33
C CYS A 74 -6.94 -7.37 13.27
N HIS A 75 -8.25 -7.30 13.02
CA HIS A 75 -9.02 -8.38 12.42
C HIS A 75 -8.86 -8.34 10.91
N VAL A 76 -8.55 -9.48 10.29
CA VAL A 76 -8.40 -9.58 8.85
C VAL A 76 -9.75 -9.90 8.22
N GLY A 77 -10.22 -9.00 7.40
CA GLY A 77 -11.45 -9.09 6.62
C GLY A 77 -11.25 -9.79 5.26
N PRO A 78 -12.09 -9.49 4.27
CA PRO A 78 -12.02 -10.09 2.94
C PRO A 78 -10.85 -9.56 2.11
N ILE A 79 -10.52 -10.29 1.05
CA ILE A 79 -9.72 -9.79 -0.06
C ILE A 79 -10.58 -8.78 -0.83
N ILE A 80 -10.04 -7.59 -1.10
CA ILE A 80 -10.73 -6.51 -1.79
C ILE A 80 -10.17 -6.24 -3.18
N HIS A 81 -8.92 -6.66 -3.44
CA HIS A 81 -8.30 -6.51 -4.74
C HIS A 81 -7.13 -7.48 -4.89
N THR A 82 -6.89 -7.98 -6.11
CA THR A 82 -5.68 -8.72 -6.47
C THR A 82 -5.22 -8.21 -7.82
N ASP A 83 -3.95 -7.85 -7.90
CA ASP A 83 -3.34 -7.29 -9.10
C ASP A 83 -1.83 -7.45 -9.04
N GLU A 84 -1.15 -7.03 -10.07
CA GLU A 84 0.31 -7.07 -10.14
C GLU A 84 0.92 -5.68 -10.19
N THR A 85 2.17 -5.57 -9.77
CA THR A 85 2.98 -4.38 -9.97
C THR A 85 4.33 -4.78 -10.54
N ILE A 86 4.79 -4.02 -11.54
CA ILE A 86 6.08 -4.19 -12.18
C ILE A 86 6.84 -2.88 -12.07
N PHE A 87 8.02 -2.93 -11.46
CA PHE A 87 8.90 -1.78 -11.30
C PHE A 87 10.26 -2.08 -11.89
N GLU A 88 10.74 -1.21 -12.77
CA GLU A 88 12.08 -1.30 -13.35
C GLU A 88 13.19 -1.10 -12.31
N ASN A 89 12.91 -0.31 -11.27
CA ASN A 89 13.85 0.01 -10.19
C ASN A 89 13.31 -0.51 -8.85
N GLY A 90 13.71 -1.71 -8.48
CA GLY A 90 13.47 -2.30 -7.17
C GLY A 90 14.67 -2.16 -6.23
N PRO A 91 14.78 -3.02 -5.20
CA PRO A 91 15.92 -3.06 -4.30
C PRO A 91 17.23 -3.20 -5.10
N ASP A 92 18.22 -2.36 -4.78
CA ASP A 92 19.53 -2.32 -5.45
C ASP A 92 19.47 -2.25 -6.99
N GLY A 93 18.41 -1.61 -7.52
CA GLY A 93 18.21 -1.42 -8.95
C GLY A 93 17.76 -2.67 -9.69
N VAL A 94 17.44 -3.77 -9.01
CA VAL A 94 16.91 -4.98 -9.63
C VAL A 94 15.41 -4.78 -9.92
N PRO A 95 14.92 -5.04 -11.15
CA PRO A 95 13.48 -4.98 -11.45
C PRO A 95 12.68 -5.91 -10.54
N VAL A 96 11.47 -5.47 -10.16
CA VAL A 96 10.58 -6.25 -9.29
C VAL A 96 9.24 -6.46 -9.97
N HIS A 97 8.83 -7.72 -10.04
CA HIS A 97 7.47 -8.12 -10.37
C HIS A 97 6.82 -8.73 -9.13
N SER A 98 5.70 -8.18 -8.67
CA SER A 98 4.95 -8.75 -7.55
C SER A 98 3.48 -8.97 -7.88
N ILE A 99 2.94 -10.07 -7.38
CA ILE A 99 1.51 -10.36 -7.36
C ILE A 99 1.01 -9.97 -5.97
N ASN A 100 0.16 -8.96 -5.91
CA ASN A 100 -0.28 -8.34 -4.67
C ASN A 100 -1.74 -8.68 -4.39
N THR A 101 -2.02 -9.15 -3.18
CA THR A 101 -3.38 -9.38 -2.69
C THR A 101 -3.68 -8.40 -1.56
N CYS A 102 -4.63 -7.50 -1.80
CA CYS A 102 -5.04 -6.49 -0.83
C CYS A 102 -6.17 -7.00 0.05
N PHE A 103 -5.97 -6.93 1.36
CA PHE A 103 -6.96 -7.30 2.37
C PHE A 103 -7.56 -6.07 3.04
N PHE A 104 -8.85 -6.16 3.39
CA PHE A 104 -9.52 -5.20 4.26
C PHE A 104 -9.26 -5.57 5.72
N LEU A 105 -8.75 -4.62 6.53
CA LEU A 105 -8.41 -4.86 7.93
C LEU A 105 -9.13 -3.85 8.85
N PHE A 106 -9.50 -4.34 10.04
CA PHE A 106 -10.10 -3.52 11.09
C PHE A 106 -9.22 -3.54 12.33
N PRO A 107 -8.82 -2.39 12.89
CA PRO A 107 -8.15 -2.34 14.18
C PRO A 107 -8.98 -3.04 15.26
N ARG A 108 -8.32 -3.83 16.13
CA ARG A 108 -8.98 -4.46 17.30
C ARG A 108 -9.36 -3.43 18.34
N ILE A 109 -8.60 -2.34 18.43
CA ILE A 109 -8.85 -1.22 19.33
C ILE A 109 -9.19 -0.02 18.45
N PRO A 110 -10.38 0.60 18.60
CA PRO A 110 -10.72 1.82 17.87
C PRO A 110 -9.67 2.92 18.11
N ASN A 111 -9.35 3.68 17.08
CA ASN A 111 -8.36 4.78 17.13
C ASN A 111 -7.00 4.37 17.68
N ALA A 112 -6.55 3.14 17.37
CA ALA A 112 -5.22 2.68 17.74
C ALA A 112 -4.15 3.62 17.20
N ASP A 113 -3.15 3.94 18.02
CA ASP A 113 -2.01 4.75 17.63
C ASP A 113 -1.17 4.03 16.57
N VAL A 114 -0.84 4.76 15.50
CA VAL A 114 0.04 4.25 14.45
C VAL A 114 1.50 4.38 14.90
N LYS A 115 2.22 3.27 14.89
CA LYS A 115 3.66 3.21 15.16
C LYS A 115 4.35 2.63 13.95
N LEU A 116 4.94 3.50 13.14
CA LEU A 116 5.66 3.09 11.93
C LEU A 116 6.96 2.38 12.27
N ASP A 117 7.35 1.46 11.39
CA ASP A 117 8.68 0.88 11.36
C ASP A 117 9.72 1.81 10.72
N ASN A 118 10.94 1.31 10.48
CA ASN A 118 12.04 2.10 9.90
C ASN A 118 11.99 2.18 8.35
N HIS A 119 10.99 1.56 7.71
CA HIS A 119 10.83 1.55 6.26
C HIS A 119 9.82 2.58 5.77
N HIS A 120 9.17 3.32 6.70
CA HIS A 120 8.16 4.31 6.39
C HIS A 120 8.47 5.65 7.07
N ALA A 121 8.41 6.75 6.27
CA ALA A 121 8.76 8.09 6.75
C ALA A 121 7.63 8.75 7.54
N ARG A 122 6.39 8.55 7.08
CA ARG A 122 5.17 9.12 7.67
C ARG A 122 3.95 8.35 7.23
N TYR A 123 2.82 8.62 7.88
CA TYR A 123 1.53 8.06 7.51
C TYR A 123 0.46 9.14 7.31
N ARG A 124 -0.63 8.74 6.65
CA ARG A 124 -1.80 9.58 6.46
C ARG A 124 -3.06 8.72 6.42
N TRP A 125 -4.10 9.17 7.08
CA TRP A 125 -5.45 8.62 6.96
C TRP A 125 -6.19 9.34 5.83
N VAL A 126 -6.63 8.61 4.81
CA VAL A 126 -7.34 9.15 3.64
C VAL A 126 -8.80 8.69 3.61
N ASN A 127 -9.69 9.57 3.22
CA ASN A 127 -11.13 9.29 3.04
C ASN A 127 -11.60 9.43 1.59
N SER A 128 -10.68 9.70 0.68
CA SER A 128 -10.94 9.83 -0.75
C SER A 128 -9.72 9.41 -1.56
N ILE A 129 -9.92 9.13 -2.85
CA ILE A 129 -8.85 8.68 -3.76
C ILE A 129 -8.29 9.89 -4.49
N GLU A 130 -7.02 10.21 -4.27
CA GLU A 130 -6.31 11.26 -4.97
C GLU A 130 -5.73 10.74 -6.29
N GLY A 131 -5.82 11.56 -7.36
CA GLY A 131 -5.30 11.21 -8.68
C GLY A 131 -3.79 11.01 -8.75
N SER A 132 -3.05 11.60 -7.80
CA SER A 132 -1.58 11.49 -7.68
C SER A 132 -1.10 10.12 -7.16
N LEU A 133 -2.00 9.33 -6.56
CA LEU A 133 -1.66 8.00 -6.07
C LEU A 133 -1.39 7.03 -7.22
N HIS A 134 -0.49 6.08 -7.00
CA HIS A 134 -0.21 5.02 -7.97
C HIS A 134 -1.50 4.27 -8.38
N PRO A 135 -1.69 3.90 -9.67
CA PRO A 135 -2.90 3.23 -10.14
C PRO A 135 -3.30 2.00 -9.32
N TYR A 136 -2.34 1.18 -8.91
CA TYR A 136 -2.58 0.02 -8.04
C TYR A 136 -3.20 0.43 -6.69
N VAL A 137 -2.62 1.44 -6.01
CA VAL A 137 -3.14 1.94 -4.72
C VAL A 137 -4.57 2.45 -4.89
N ARG A 138 -4.84 3.21 -5.96
CA ARG A 138 -6.20 3.71 -6.24
C ARG A 138 -7.21 2.56 -6.41
N ARG A 139 -6.84 1.47 -7.10
CA ARG A 139 -7.72 0.30 -7.24
C ARG A 139 -8.00 -0.38 -5.91
N CYS A 140 -6.99 -0.52 -5.05
CA CYS A 140 -7.19 -1.05 -3.69
C CYS A 140 -8.14 -0.17 -2.86
N LEU A 141 -7.98 1.16 -2.92
CA LEU A 141 -8.85 2.10 -2.21
C LEU A 141 -10.30 2.05 -2.73
N LEU A 142 -10.50 1.90 -4.05
CA LEU A 142 -11.82 1.64 -4.64
C LEU A 142 -12.43 0.34 -4.11
N GLY A 143 -11.66 -0.74 -4.09
CA GLY A 143 -12.07 -2.04 -3.53
C GLY A 143 -12.44 -1.95 -2.05
N ALA A 144 -11.84 -1.03 -1.32
CA ALA A 144 -12.18 -0.73 0.08
C ALA A 144 -13.38 0.22 0.25
N GLY A 145 -13.99 0.68 -0.84
CA GLY A 145 -15.20 1.49 -0.83
C GLY A 145 -14.98 3.01 -0.82
N LEU A 146 -13.74 3.50 -0.99
CA LEU A 146 -13.51 4.93 -1.14
C LEU A 146 -13.90 5.42 -2.55
N GLN A 147 -14.31 6.68 -2.64
CA GLN A 147 -14.62 7.34 -3.91
C GLN A 147 -13.48 8.26 -4.36
N GLN A 148 -13.39 8.52 -5.66
CA GLN A 148 -12.44 9.50 -6.18
C GLN A 148 -12.82 10.90 -5.70
N SER A 149 -11.82 11.67 -5.24
CA SER A 149 -11.97 13.10 -5.04
C SER A 149 -12.01 13.75 -6.43
N PHE A 150 -13.15 14.28 -6.82
CA PHE A 150 -13.19 15.24 -7.91
C PHE A 150 -12.53 16.52 -7.40
N LEU A 151 -11.33 16.84 -7.88
CA LEU A 151 -10.84 18.19 -7.80
C LEU A 151 -11.89 19.03 -8.55
N LYS A 152 -12.54 19.97 -7.86
CA LYS A 152 -13.28 21.03 -8.56
C LYS A 152 -12.25 21.72 -9.44
N ASP A 153 -12.39 21.55 -10.76
CA ASP A 153 -11.64 22.31 -11.72
C ASP A 153 -11.81 23.78 -11.34
N HIS A 154 -10.68 24.47 -11.20
CA HIS A 154 -10.68 25.91 -11.01
C HIS A 154 -11.53 26.50 -12.13
N GLU A 155 -12.60 27.22 -11.78
CA GLU A 155 -13.34 28.08 -12.70
C GLU A 155 -12.32 28.91 -13.47
N ILE A 156 -12.12 28.58 -14.76
CA ILE A 156 -11.47 29.46 -15.71
C ILE A 156 -12.49 30.59 -15.87
N LYS A 157 -12.23 31.72 -15.18
CA LYS A 157 -12.96 32.95 -15.45
C LYS A 157 -12.61 33.35 -16.87
N ASP A 158 -13.58 33.25 -17.75
CA ASP A 158 -13.50 33.84 -19.09
C ASP A 158 -13.14 35.34 -18.94
N PRO A 159 -12.17 35.83 -19.71
CA PRO A 159 -11.89 37.28 -19.73
C PRO A 159 -13.13 38.01 -20.27
N ALA A 160 -13.51 39.09 -19.57
CA ALA A 160 -14.60 39.94 -19.97
C ALA A 160 -14.41 40.47 -21.44
N PRO A 161 -15.47 40.60 -22.26
CA PRO A 161 -15.36 41.09 -23.61
C PRO A 161 -14.87 42.55 -23.60
N PRO A 162 -14.04 42.94 -24.58
CA PRO A 162 -13.59 44.33 -24.70
C PRO A 162 -14.73 45.29 -25.03
N ASN A 163 -14.72 46.47 -24.37
CA ASN A 163 -15.64 47.57 -24.65
C ASN A 163 -15.43 48.15 -26.05
#